data_f27252544f5abb7e158f2818c1026c5d
#
_entry.id   f27252544f5abb7e158f2818c1026c5d
#
_cell.length_a   1.000
_cell.length_b   1.000
_cell.length_c   1.000
_cell.angle_alpha   90.00
_cell.angle_beta   90.00
_cell.angle_gamma   90.00
#
_symmetry.space_group_name_H-M   'P 1'
#
loop_
_entity.id
_entity.type
_entity.pdbx_description
1 polymer ?
#
loop_
_entity_poly.entity_id
_entity_poly.type
_entity_poly.pdbx_seq_one_letter_code
_entity_poly.pdbx_strand_id
1 'polypeptide(L)'
;MGLEDLFGRLFKETVRPETRELSAVSLVERWSSYPSAGLTPNRLAEIFREADQGNIYRQMELFEEMEEKDAHLTAILQTRKMAVLGKDYEVMPYAGTPEDEEIAARVGEIVYGIPNLEEALLDLLDAIGKGFALCEILWEVTGGQARVSELRWIPQKKVTFGEDWKPRLLTPEASYQGIMLPVWKAIYHRYKARSGHATRSGVLRVVGWMYLLKNFALKDWAAFNEVFGMPLRLGKYDNTASPADREALVQAIRNLGSDAAGVISKSTEIEFVEAASRSGGANPYQLMADFCNREMSKAILGQTLTTDTTGSTGTYAAASVHAQVRRDLVEADAQALAATLREQLLRPLVGFNFGWDKPVPWFRFRFEEEEDLKILSEVYRNLAAMGVPLDMEHVAERFGIPLLGAGGKGSGS
;
A
#
# COMPACT_ATOMS: atom_id res chain seq x y z
N MET A 1 2.71 -59.45 8.75
CA MET A 1 2.82 -58.06 9.18
C MET A 1 3.78 -57.43 8.21
N GLY A 2 3.23 -56.82 7.17
CA GLY A 2 4.01 -56.40 6.00
C GLY A 2 4.70 -55.08 6.24
N LEU A 3 5.80 -54.83 5.52
CA LEU A 3 6.55 -53.59 5.50
C LEU A 3 5.65 -52.40 5.17
N GLU A 4 4.56 -52.58 4.44
CA GLU A 4 3.56 -51.53 4.13
C GLU A 4 2.76 -51.08 5.35
N ASP A 5 2.47 -51.99 6.32
CA ASP A 5 1.82 -51.64 7.58
C ASP A 5 2.75 -50.85 8.53
N LEU A 6 4.06 -51.11 8.43
CA LEU A 6 5.06 -50.35 9.22
C LEU A 6 5.30 -48.97 8.64
N PHE A 7 5.35 -48.84 7.31
CA PHE A 7 5.44 -47.56 6.62
C PHE A 7 4.16 -46.71 6.81
N GLY A 8 2.98 -47.32 6.75
CA GLY A 8 1.71 -46.62 7.00
C GLY A 8 1.53 -46.12 8.45
N ARG A 9 2.21 -46.73 9.44
CA ARG A 9 2.24 -46.27 10.84
C ARG A 9 3.27 -45.15 11.08
N LEU A 10 4.38 -45.13 10.35
CA LEU A 10 5.41 -44.11 10.43
C LEU A 10 4.97 -42.78 9.80
N PHE A 11 4.03 -42.78 8.87
CA PHE A 11 3.47 -41.59 8.24
C PHE A 11 2.14 -41.11 8.84
N LYS A 12 1.64 -41.78 9.92
CA LYS A 12 0.50 -41.33 10.72
C LYS A 12 0.91 -40.61 12.03
N GLU A 13 2.07 -40.01 12.09
CA GLU A 13 2.23 -38.90 13.03
C GLU A 13 1.35 -37.80 12.51
N THR A 14 0.22 -37.58 13.14
CA THR A 14 -0.64 -36.43 12.95
C THR A 14 0.22 -35.21 13.24
N VAL A 15 0.77 -34.59 12.20
CA VAL A 15 1.50 -33.33 12.32
C VAL A 15 0.52 -32.34 12.93
N ARG A 16 0.73 -32.00 14.21
CA ARG A 16 -0.10 -31.01 14.91
C ARG A 16 0.44 -29.61 14.62
N PRO A 17 -0.43 -28.59 14.56
CA PRO A 17 0.03 -27.22 14.41
C PRO A 17 0.87 -26.78 15.61
N GLU A 18 1.90 -25.98 15.35
CA GLU A 18 2.70 -25.29 16.39
C GLU A 18 1.83 -24.19 17.02
N THR A 19 1.47 -24.38 18.31
CA THR A 19 0.62 -23.42 19.04
C THR A 19 1.40 -22.34 19.79
N ARG A 20 2.72 -22.49 19.93
CA ARG A 20 3.55 -21.49 20.60
C ARG A 20 3.59 -20.20 19.78
N GLU A 21 3.38 -19.07 20.45
CA GLU A 21 3.49 -17.74 19.87
C GLU A 21 4.95 -17.36 19.61
N LEU A 22 5.26 -16.88 18.41
CA LEU A 22 6.59 -16.41 18.02
C LEU A 22 6.73 -14.90 18.16
N SER A 23 5.66 -14.16 17.86
CA SER A 23 5.65 -12.69 17.82
C SER A 23 5.45 -12.03 19.18
N ALA A 24 5.20 -12.82 20.25
CA ALA A 24 4.97 -12.33 21.61
C ALA A 24 6.20 -11.61 22.22
N VAL A 25 7.36 -11.69 21.57
CA VAL A 25 8.56 -10.99 22.01
C VAL A 25 8.45 -9.52 21.63
N SER A 26 8.10 -8.67 22.60
CA SER A 26 8.06 -7.22 22.39
C SER A 26 9.49 -6.71 22.17
N LEU A 27 9.82 -6.37 20.94
CA LEU A 27 10.95 -5.49 20.69
C LEU A 27 10.56 -4.11 21.18
N VAL A 28 11.32 -3.57 22.15
CA VAL A 28 11.14 -2.18 22.57
C VAL A 28 11.56 -1.30 21.40
N GLU A 29 10.59 -0.70 20.72
CA GLU A 29 10.83 0.29 19.70
C GLU A 29 11.32 1.56 20.38
N ARG A 30 12.62 1.81 20.28
CA ARG A 30 13.18 3.08 20.67
C ARG A 30 13.40 3.90 19.40
N TRP A 31 12.49 4.78 19.11
CA TRP A 31 12.68 5.82 18.10
C TRP A 31 13.74 6.80 18.61
N SER A 32 14.99 6.53 18.32
CA SER A 32 16.09 7.43 18.71
C SER A 32 16.31 8.57 17.72
N SER A 33 15.91 8.38 16.46
CA SER A 33 15.91 9.42 15.42
C SER A 33 15.14 8.94 14.20
N TYR A 34 14.42 9.85 13.53
CA TYR A 34 13.79 9.55 12.25
C TYR A 34 14.85 9.32 11.16
N PRO A 35 14.78 8.24 10.36
CA PRO A 35 15.74 7.96 9.30
C PRO A 35 15.86 9.07 8.25
N SER A 36 14.79 9.84 8.02
CA SER A 36 14.78 10.98 7.10
C SER A 36 15.55 12.20 7.63
N ALA A 37 15.84 12.26 8.93
CA ALA A 37 16.64 13.33 9.48
C ALA A 37 18.06 13.30 8.87
N GLY A 38 18.41 14.31 8.07
CA GLY A 38 19.67 14.38 7.33
C GLY A 38 19.79 13.33 6.22
N LEU A 39 18.68 12.88 5.63
CA LEU A 39 18.68 11.99 4.48
C LEU A 39 19.30 12.69 3.28
N THR A 40 20.33 12.07 2.72
CA THR A 40 21.03 12.49 1.50
C THR A 40 20.99 11.38 0.46
N PRO A 41 21.29 11.63 -0.82
CA PRO A 41 21.38 10.58 -1.84
C PRO A 41 22.33 9.44 -1.45
N ASN A 42 23.48 9.77 -0.84
CA ASN A 42 24.46 8.77 -0.40
C ASN A 42 23.89 7.91 0.74
N ARG A 43 23.26 8.54 1.74
CA ARG A 43 22.64 7.82 2.86
C ARG A 43 21.49 6.91 2.40
N LEU A 44 20.67 7.38 1.47
CA LEU A 44 19.62 6.56 0.87
C LEU A 44 20.20 5.34 0.13
N ALA A 45 21.27 5.55 -0.64
CA ALA A 45 21.97 4.48 -1.34
C ALA A 45 22.61 3.47 -0.37
N GLU A 46 23.12 3.92 0.78
CA GLU A 46 23.66 3.04 1.84
C GLU A 46 22.56 2.17 2.45
N ILE A 47 21.44 2.76 2.84
CA ILE A 47 20.28 2.02 3.38
C ILE A 47 19.84 0.92 2.39
N PHE A 48 19.75 1.24 1.11
CA PHE A 48 19.38 0.26 0.09
C PHE A 48 20.44 -0.82 -0.12
N ARG A 49 21.71 -0.48 0.04
CA ARG A 49 22.82 -1.44 -0.09
C ARG A 49 22.87 -2.42 1.08
N GLU A 50 22.60 -1.95 2.31
CA GLU A 50 22.43 -2.82 3.48
C GLU A 50 21.28 -3.83 3.28
N ALA A 51 20.15 -3.37 2.76
CA ALA A 51 19.01 -4.23 2.47
C ALA A 51 19.32 -5.25 1.36
N ASP A 52 20.17 -4.90 0.40
CA ASP A 52 20.65 -5.82 -0.63
C ASP A 52 21.57 -6.92 -0.07
N GLN A 53 22.04 -6.78 1.15
CA GLN A 53 22.83 -7.78 1.90
C GLN A 53 21.97 -8.57 2.92
N GLY A 54 20.65 -8.32 2.96
CA GLY A 54 19.70 -9.00 3.85
C GLY A 54 19.35 -8.23 5.12
N ASN A 55 20.12 -7.20 5.51
CA ASN A 55 19.81 -6.34 6.64
C ASN A 55 18.84 -5.23 6.21
N ILE A 56 17.55 -5.46 6.41
CA ILE A 56 16.48 -4.57 5.94
C ILE A 56 16.01 -3.57 6.99
N TYR A 57 16.52 -3.60 8.20
CA TYR A 57 15.99 -2.82 9.32
C TYR A 57 15.82 -1.33 8.96
N ARG A 58 16.92 -0.67 8.56
CA ARG A 58 16.90 0.77 8.19
C ARG A 58 16.03 1.08 6.98
N GLN A 59 15.93 0.15 6.03
CA GLN A 59 15.04 0.31 4.88
C GLN A 59 13.57 0.29 5.32
N MET A 60 13.19 -0.61 6.22
CA MET A 60 11.81 -0.70 6.71
C MET A 60 11.44 0.50 7.58
N GLU A 61 12.34 0.95 8.46
CA GLU A 61 12.13 2.19 9.22
C GLU A 61 11.92 3.39 8.29
N LEU A 62 12.74 3.53 7.24
CA LEU A 62 12.58 4.60 6.26
C LEU A 62 11.22 4.52 5.55
N PHE A 63 10.79 3.32 5.18
CA PHE A 63 9.52 3.13 4.49
C PHE A 63 8.32 3.44 5.38
N GLU A 64 8.34 3.02 6.65
CA GLU A 64 7.33 3.39 7.65
C GLU A 64 7.26 4.92 7.80
N GLU A 65 8.41 5.58 7.96
CA GLU A 65 8.48 7.03 8.06
C GLU A 65 7.98 7.76 6.80
N MET A 66 8.26 7.23 5.61
CA MET A 66 7.77 7.79 4.35
C MET A 66 6.24 7.74 4.27
N GLU A 67 5.64 6.63 4.70
CA GLU A 67 4.19 6.47 4.76
C GLU A 67 3.54 7.41 5.79
N GLU A 68 4.19 7.67 6.93
CA GLU A 68 3.67 8.56 7.96
C GLU A 68 3.77 10.06 7.59
N LYS A 69 4.81 10.46 6.87
CA LYS A 69 5.12 11.88 6.63
C LYS A 69 4.64 12.43 5.30
N ASP A 70 4.53 11.60 4.27
CA ASP A 70 4.12 12.03 2.95
C ASP A 70 2.63 11.76 2.70
N ALA A 71 1.81 12.79 2.85
CA ALA A 71 0.36 12.67 2.71
C ALA A 71 -0.08 12.14 1.32
N HIS A 72 0.65 12.51 0.24
CA HIS A 72 0.34 12.01 -1.09
C HIS A 72 0.66 10.52 -1.20
N LEU A 73 1.82 10.11 -0.70
CA LEU A 73 2.25 8.71 -0.69
C LEU A 73 1.27 7.82 0.09
N THR A 74 0.91 8.25 1.30
CA THR A 74 -0.08 7.56 2.14
C THR A 74 -1.40 7.38 1.40
N ALA A 75 -1.93 8.46 0.79
CA ALA A 75 -3.20 8.41 0.08
C ALA A 75 -3.21 7.42 -1.09
N ILE A 76 -2.16 7.41 -1.92
CA ILE A 76 -2.11 6.53 -3.08
C ILE A 76 -1.86 5.06 -2.72
N LEU A 77 -1.07 4.78 -1.67
CA LEU A 77 -0.89 3.41 -1.15
C LEU A 77 -2.18 2.88 -0.54
N GLN A 78 -2.86 3.66 0.30
CA GLN A 78 -4.15 3.29 0.86
C GLN A 78 -5.18 3.04 -0.24
N THR A 79 -5.26 3.92 -1.24
CA THR A 79 -6.17 3.75 -2.38
C THR A 79 -5.97 2.41 -3.08
N ARG A 80 -4.71 1.95 -3.25
CA ARG A 80 -4.43 0.66 -3.88
C ARG A 80 -4.76 -0.53 -2.97
N LYS A 81 -4.36 -0.49 -1.70
CA LYS A 81 -4.65 -1.55 -0.71
C LYS A 81 -6.16 -1.71 -0.50
N MET A 82 -6.89 -0.60 -0.29
CA MET A 82 -8.34 -0.61 -0.07
C MET A 82 -9.12 -1.07 -1.30
N ALA A 83 -8.61 -0.85 -2.51
CA ALA A 83 -9.27 -1.33 -3.73
C ALA A 83 -9.26 -2.88 -3.84
N VAL A 84 -8.29 -3.56 -3.25
CA VAL A 84 -8.27 -5.03 -3.11
C VAL A 84 -9.18 -5.46 -1.96
N LEU A 85 -9.04 -4.82 -0.81
CA LEU A 85 -9.79 -5.16 0.41
C LEU A 85 -11.31 -4.98 0.25
N GLY A 86 -11.73 -4.00 -0.56
CA GLY A 86 -13.13 -3.77 -0.90
C GLY A 86 -13.74 -4.79 -1.88
N LYS A 87 -13.04 -5.87 -2.20
CA LYS A 87 -13.56 -6.97 -3.02
C LYS A 87 -14.04 -8.11 -2.13
N ASP A 88 -15.23 -8.61 -2.42
CA ASP A 88 -15.72 -9.84 -1.79
C ASP A 88 -14.76 -10.99 -2.08
N TYR A 89 -14.62 -11.91 -1.14
CA TYR A 89 -13.80 -13.10 -1.31
C TYR A 89 -14.57 -14.37 -0.93
N GLU A 90 -14.16 -15.48 -1.51
CA GLU A 90 -14.79 -16.75 -1.30
C GLU A 90 -13.79 -17.91 -1.27
N VAL A 91 -14.14 -18.98 -0.55
CA VAL A 91 -13.45 -20.25 -0.54
C VAL A 91 -14.25 -21.22 -1.42
N MET A 92 -13.67 -21.56 -2.58
CA MET A 92 -14.33 -22.40 -3.58
C MET A 92 -13.77 -23.84 -3.59
N PRO A 93 -14.57 -24.86 -3.92
CA PRO A 93 -14.09 -26.22 -4.07
C PRO A 93 -12.95 -26.30 -5.08
N TYR A 94 -12.03 -27.27 -4.85
CA TYR A 94 -10.95 -27.55 -5.80
C TYR A 94 -11.50 -28.04 -7.14
N ALA A 95 -12.46 -28.97 -7.07
CA ALA A 95 -13.23 -29.49 -8.18
C ALA A 95 -14.70 -29.70 -7.73
N GLY A 96 -15.55 -30.15 -8.62
CA GLY A 96 -16.99 -30.33 -8.33
C GLY A 96 -17.33 -31.69 -7.71
N THR A 97 -16.46 -32.28 -6.89
CA THR A 97 -16.79 -33.52 -6.18
C THR A 97 -17.44 -33.22 -4.82
N PRO A 98 -18.34 -34.06 -4.31
CA PRO A 98 -18.95 -33.86 -2.98
C PRO A 98 -17.91 -33.70 -1.85
N GLU A 99 -16.78 -34.43 -1.94
CA GLU A 99 -15.68 -34.29 -0.97
C GLU A 99 -15.02 -32.90 -1.03
N ASP A 100 -14.77 -32.39 -2.24
CA ASP A 100 -14.20 -31.06 -2.41
C ASP A 100 -15.14 -29.94 -1.90
N GLU A 101 -16.44 -30.13 -2.11
CA GLU A 101 -17.47 -29.21 -1.61
C GLU A 101 -17.53 -29.21 -0.08
N GLU A 102 -17.47 -30.40 0.56
CA GLU A 102 -17.43 -30.50 2.01
C GLU A 102 -16.17 -29.86 2.60
N ILE A 103 -14.99 -30.14 2.01
CA ILE A 103 -13.73 -29.54 2.45
C ILE A 103 -13.78 -28.01 2.31
N ALA A 104 -14.26 -27.50 1.17
CA ALA A 104 -14.35 -26.06 0.94
C ALA A 104 -15.31 -25.39 1.93
N ALA A 105 -16.47 -25.97 2.19
CA ALA A 105 -17.43 -25.45 3.15
C ALA A 105 -16.84 -25.37 4.57
N ARG A 106 -16.21 -26.46 5.04
CA ARG A 106 -15.60 -26.51 6.37
C ARG A 106 -14.40 -25.57 6.51
N VAL A 107 -13.52 -25.49 5.51
CA VAL A 107 -12.39 -24.57 5.49
C VAL A 107 -12.91 -23.13 5.42
N GLY A 108 -13.95 -22.88 4.64
CA GLY A 108 -14.62 -21.59 4.56
C GLY A 108 -15.16 -21.13 5.93
N GLU A 109 -15.86 -22.00 6.65
CA GLU A 109 -16.34 -21.71 8.01
C GLU A 109 -15.20 -21.29 8.95
N ILE A 110 -14.04 -21.97 8.89
CA ILE A 110 -12.88 -21.62 9.71
C ILE A 110 -12.30 -20.26 9.29
N VAL A 111 -12.14 -20.04 7.99
CA VAL A 111 -11.56 -18.79 7.45
C VAL A 111 -12.44 -17.57 7.77
N TYR A 112 -13.74 -17.67 7.51
CA TYR A 112 -14.69 -16.60 7.83
C TYR A 112 -14.86 -16.37 9.33
N GLY A 113 -14.54 -17.39 10.14
CA GLY A 113 -14.52 -17.29 11.60
C GLY A 113 -13.25 -16.65 12.19
N ILE A 114 -12.24 -16.29 11.39
CA ILE A 114 -11.04 -15.61 11.89
C ILE A 114 -11.40 -14.17 12.26
N PRO A 115 -11.28 -13.76 13.54
CA PRO A 115 -11.81 -12.46 14.00
C PRO A 115 -11.20 -11.25 13.32
N ASN A 116 -9.92 -11.32 12.96
CA ASN A 116 -9.16 -10.21 12.39
C ASN A 116 -8.70 -10.46 10.94
N LEU A 117 -9.47 -11.24 10.17
CA LEU A 117 -9.07 -11.62 8.81
C LEU A 117 -8.85 -10.39 7.92
N GLU A 118 -9.78 -9.42 7.94
CA GLU A 118 -9.68 -8.21 7.11
C GLU A 118 -8.47 -7.35 7.45
N GLU A 119 -8.17 -7.21 8.75
CA GLU A 119 -6.96 -6.51 9.20
C GLU A 119 -5.70 -7.23 8.70
N ALA A 120 -5.66 -8.55 8.81
CA ALA A 120 -4.54 -9.35 8.33
C ALA A 120 -4.38 -9.28 6.80
N LEU A 121 -5.47 -9.21 6.04
CA LEU A 121 -5.41 -8.99 4.59
C LEU A 121 -4.80 -7.62 4.27
N LEU A 122 -5.16 -6.57 5.02
CA LEU A 122 -4.57 -5.24 4.88
C LEU A 122 -3.07 -5.26 5.19
N ASP A 123 -2.68 -5.94 6.29
CA ASP A 123 -1.28 -6.10 6.69
C ASP A 123 -0.45 -6.85 5.63
N LEU A 124 -1.02 -7.89 5.02
CA LEU A 124 -0.37 -8.62 3.94
C LEU A 124 -0.21 -7.79 2.67
N LEU A 125 -1.19 -6.91 2.36
CA LEU A 125 -1.10 -5.98 1.23
C LEU A 125 -0.01 -4.91 1.42
N ASP A 126 0.53 -4.74 2.63
CA ASP A 126 1.69 -3.90 2.89
C ASP A 126 2.94 -4.34 2.10
N ALA A 127 2.96 -5.57 1.66
CA ALA A 127 3.96 -6.10 0.73
C ALA A 127 4.09 -5.26 -0.56
N ILE A 128 3.02 -4.60 -1.02
CA ILE A 128 3.04 -3.73 -2.21
C ILE A 128 4.08 -2.63 -2.03
N GLY A 129 4.06 -1.97 -0.88
CA GLY A 129 5.03 -0.93 -0.53
C GLY A 129 6.41 -1.49 -0.24
N LYS A 130 6.49 -2.43 0.67
CA LYS A 130 7.74 -2.89 1.32
C LYS A 130 8.40 -4.10 0.64
N GLY A 131 7.69 -4.78 -0.28
CA GLY A 131 8.17 -5.93 -1.04
C GLY A 131 7.76 -7.28 -0.46
N PHE A 132 7.44 -7.32 0.83
CA PHE A 132 6.90 -8.48 1.52
C PHE A 132 6.13 -8.05 2.78
N ALA A 133 5.28 -8.94 3.26
CA ALA A 133 4.60 -8.82 4.55
C ALA A 133 4.47 -10.19 5.20
N LEU A 134 4.34 -10.21 6.53
CA LEU A 134 4.22 -11.43 7.32
C LEU A 134 3.11 -11.30 8.35
N CYS A 135 2.33 -12.40 8.49
CA CYS A 135 1.45 -12.61 9.62
C CYS A 135 1.76 -13.96 10.26
N GLU A 136 1.85 -14.00 11.58
CA GLU A 136 1.91 -15.24 12.34
C GLU A 136 0.51 -15.86 12.41
N ILE A 137 0.42 -17.17 12.20
CA ILE A 137 -0.83 -17.92 12.38
C ILE A 137 -0.86 -18.42 13.83
N LEU A 138 -1.80 -17.92 14.61
CA LEU A 138 -2.05 -18.43 15.95
C LEU A 138 -3.04 -19.58 15.88
N TRP A 139 -2.49 -20.78 15.99
CA TRP A 139 -3.27 -22.01 15.94
C TRP A 139 -3.91 -22.35 17.27
N GLU A 140 -5.15 -22.78 17.21
CA GLU A 140 -5.90 -23.37 18.31
C GLU A 140 -6.40 -24.76 17.91
N VAL A 141 -6.36 -25.71 18.85
CA VAL A 141 -6.90 -27.05 18.65
C VAL A 141 -8.02 -27.30 19.61
N THR A 142 -9.25 -27.29 19.12
CA THR A 142 -10.47 -27.50 19.94
C THR A 142 -11.26 -28.67 19.38
N GLY A 143 -11.56 -29.66 20.23
CA GLY A 143 -12.31 -30.84 19.80
C GLY A 143 -11.61 -31.69 18.72
N GLY A 144 -10.27 -31.63 18.65
CA GLY A 144 -9.49 -32.33 17.62
C GLY A 144 -9.41 -31.60 16.28
N GLN A 145 -10.04 -30.45 16.15
CA GLN A 145 -10.01 -29.60 14.95
C GLN A 145 -9.02 -28.46 15.13
N ALA A 146 -8.13 -28.27 14.15
CA ALA A 146 -7.24 -27.13 14.08
C ALA A 146 -8.00 -25.91 13.51
N ARG A 147 -7.93 -24.80 14.23
CA ARG A 147 -8.53 -23.51 13.87
C ARG A 147 -7.50 -22.41 13.98
N VAL A 148 -7.78 -21.27 13.39
CA VAL A 148 -6.98 -20.04 13.52
C VAL A 148 -7.69 -19.12 14.47
N SER A 149 -7.05 -18.81 15.60
CA SER A 149 -7.60 -17.86 16.60
C SER A 149 -7.32 -16.42 16.20
N GLU A 150 -6.17 -16.16 15.56
CA GLU A 150 -5.74 -14.82 15.14
C GLU A 150 -4.68 -14.94 14.06
N LEU A 151 -4.63 -13.96 13.15
CA LEU A 151 -3.53 -13.72 12.23
C LEU A 151 -2.80 -12.46 12.71
N ARG A 152 -1.64 -12.63 13.34
CA ARG A 152 -0.92 -11.51 13.96
C ARG A 152 0.15 -10.95 13.05
N TRP A 153 0.06 -9.66 12.76
CA TRP A 153 1.09 -8.96 11.98
C TRP A 153 2.47 -9.05 12.62
N ILE A 154 3.48 -9.31 11.80
CA ILE A 154 4.89 -9.26 12.17
C ILE A 154 5.52 -8.06 11.48
N PRO A 155 5.97 -7.03 12.22
CA PRO A 155 6.65 -5.88 11.63
C PRO A 155 7.83 -6.29 10.76
N GLN A 156 7.91 -5.79 9.54
CA GLN A 156 8.96 -6.16 8.58
C GLN A 156 10.38 -5.87 9.12
N LYS A 157 10.54 -4.85 9.96
CA LYS A 157 11.82 -4.54 10.62
C LYS A 157 12.31 -5.62 11.61
N LYS A 158 11.40 -6.53 12.04
CA LYS A 158 11.76 -7.71 12.85
C LYS A 158 12.24 -8.89 12.01
N VAL A 159 12.39 -8.72 10.71
CA VAL A 159 12.80 -9.77 9.77
C VAL A 159 14.19 -9.46 9.22
N THR A 160 14.96 -10.50 9.01
CA THR A 160 16.22 -10.48 8.25
C THR A 160 16.19 -11.59 7.21
N PHE A 161 17.09 -11.54 6.24
CA PHE A 161 17.24 -12.58 5.24
C PHE A 161 18.61 -13.23 5.36
N GLY A 162 18.62 -14.55 5.41
CA GLY A 162 19.85 -15.32 5.37
C GLY A 162 20.47 -15.39 3.97
N GLU A 163 21.57 -16.10 3.81
CA GLU A 163 22.21 -16.35 2.51
C GLU A 163 21.31 -17.11 1.53
N ASP A 164 20.39 -17.90 2.06
CA ASP A 164 19.36 -18.60 1.32
C ASP A 164 18.16 -17.72 0.89
N TRP A 165 18.19 -16.46 1.23
CA TRP A 165 17.13 -15.47 0.99
C TRP A 165 15.76 -15.86 1.55
N LYS A 166 15.75 -16.71 2.56
CA LYS A 166 14.53 -17.01 3.32
C LYS A 166 14.37 -16.01 4.47
N PRO A 167 13.13 -15.59 4.77
CA PRO A 167 12.88 -14.71 5.89
C PRO A 167 13.16 -15.42 7.21
N ARG A 168 13.80 -14.70 8.13
CA ARG A 168 14.10 -15.13 9.49
C ARG A 168 13.61 -14.08 10.46
N LEU A 169 13.01 -14.53 11.56
CA LEU A 169 12.50 -13.64 12.59
C LEU A 169 13.62 -13.30 13.57
N LEU A 170 13.87 -12.01 13.76
CA LEU A 170 14.80 -11.50 14.78
C LEU A 170 14.19 -11.68 16.17
N THR A 171 14.87 -12.41 17.03
CA THR A 171 14.50 -12.60 18.44
C THR A 171 15.60 -12.11 19.36
N PRO A 172 15.35 -11.89 20.66
CA PRO A 172 16.42 -11.49 21.60
C PRO A 172 17.60 -12.46 21.62
N GLU A 173 17.31 -13.77 21.45
CA GLU A 173 18.34 -14.83 21.45
C GLU A 173 19.09 -14.91 20.12
N ALA A 174 18.47 -14.44 19.02
CA ALA A 174 19.02 -14.48 17.66
C ALA A 174 18.83 -13.13 16.96
N SER A 175 19.40 -12.07 17.57
CA SER A 175 19.18 -10.67 17.15
C SER A 175 19.84 -10.29 15.82
N TYR A 176 20.76 -11.10 15.29
CA TYR A 176 21.43 -10.85 14.00
C TYR A 176 21.03 -11.84 12.91
N GLN A 177 21.08 -13.13 13.22
CA GLN A 177 20.85 -14.19 12.23
C GLN A 177 19.38 -14.53 12.08
N GLY A 178 18.57 -14.18 13.09
CA GLY A 178 17.17 -14.57 13.18
C GLY A 178 16.96 -16.08 13.28
N ILE A 179 15.74 -16.47 13.62
CA ILE A 179 15.31 -17.86 13.60
C ILE A 179 14.49 -18.13 12.35
N MET A 180 14.58 -19.35 11.81
CA MET A 180 13.73 -19.78 10.72
C MET A 180 12.27 -19.78 11.18
N LEU A 181 11.37 -19.34 10.32
CA LEU A 181 9.93 -19.45 10.57
C LEU A 181 9.55 -20.94 10.53
N PRO A 182 8.89 -21.47 11.56
CA PRO A 182 8.39 -22.83 11.53
C PRO A 182 7.40 -23.01 10.39
N VAL A 183 7.38 -24.19 9.83
CA VAL A 183 6.47 -24.54 8.72
C VAL A 183 5.03 -24.39 9.18
N TRP A 184 4.18 -23.77 8.37
CA TRP A 184 2.75 -23.53 8.64
C TRP A 184 2.46 -22.63 9.85
N LYS A 185 3.44 -21.87 10.31
CA LYS A 185 3.29 -20.96 11.44
C LYS A 185 3.15 -19.49 11.01
N ALA A 186 3.50 -19.16 9.79
CA ALA A 186 3.42 -17.80 9.26
C ALA A 186 2.96 -17.78 7.81
N ILE A 187 2.27 -16.71 7.45
CA ILE A 187 1.95 -16.33 6.07
C ILE A 187 3.00 -15.31 5.66
N TYR A 188 3.80 -15.65 4.66
CA TYR A 188 4.78 -14.78 4.03
C TYR A 188 4.28 -14.39 2.64
N HIS A 189 3.70 -13.21 2.53
CA HIS A 189 3.26 -12.66 1.25
C HIS A 189 4.37 -11.86 0.60
N ARG A 190 4.58 -12.04 -0.70
CA ARG A 190 5.59 -11.32 -1.49
C ARG A 190 4.93 -10.55 -2.59
N TYR A 191 5.22 -9.25 -2.65
CA TYR A 191 4.94 -8.45 -3.82
C TYR A 191 6.10 -8.55 -4.82
N LYS A 192 5.78 -8.77 -6.09
CA LYS A 192 6.79 -9.02 -7.12
C LYS A 192 6.63 -8.06 -8.30
N ALA A 193 6.88 -6.77 -8.05
CA ALA A 193 6.94 -5.79 -9.14
C ALA A 193 8.08 -6.05 -10.15
N ARG A 194 9.12 -6.76 -9.70
CA ARG A 194 10.30 -7.11 -10.51
C ARG A 194 10.88 -8.44 -10.06
N SER A 195 11.67 -9.07 -10.93
CA SER A 195 12.45 -10.25 -10.56
C SER A 195 13.54 -9.91 -9.55
N GLY A 196 13.84 -10.85 -8.65
CA GLY A 196 14.88 -10.72 -7.63
C GLY A 196 14.36 -10.94 -6.21
N HIS A 197 15.12 -10.42 -5.23
CA HIS A 197 14.82 -10.60 -3.81
C HIS A 197 13.67 -9.71 -3.34
N ALA A 198 12.94 -10.17 -2.32
CA ALA A 198 11.83 -9.43 -1.73
C ALA A 198 12.24 -8.04 -1.23
N THR A 199 13.46 -7.89 -0.70
CA THR A 199 14.01 -6.62 -0.24
C THR A 199 14.07 -5.53 -1.31
N ARG A 200 14.01 -5.91 -2.60
CA ARG A 200 14.13 -5.02 -3.75
C ARG A 200 12.84 -4.88 -4.55
N SER A 201 11.79 -5.59 -4.21
CA SER A 201 10.59 -5.72 -5.05
C SER A 201 9.48 -4.73 -4.71
N GLY A 202 9.51 -4.11 -3.52
CA GLY A 202 8.51 -3.13 -3.10
C GLY A 202 8.60 -1.80 -3.85
N VAL A 203 7.46 -1.17 -4.08
CA VAL A 203 7.40 0.10 -4.82
C VAL A 203 8.02 1.27 -4.05
N LEU A 204 8.06 1.23 -2.71
CA LEU A 204 8.67 2.27 -1.88
C LEU A 204 10.16 2.46 -2.14
N ARG A 205 10.85 1.43 -2.62
CA ARG A 205 12.26 1.54 -3.00
C ARG A 205 12.48 2.49 -4.19
N VAL A 206 11.58 2.49 -5.16
CA VAL A 206 11.60 3.43 -6.29
C VAL A 206 11.16 4.82 -5.82
N VAL A 207 10.09 4.87 -5.07
CA VAL A 207 9.48 6.10 -4.55
C VAL A 207 10.40 6.83 -3.58
N GLY A 208 11.29 6.12 -2.87
CA GLY A 208 12.25 6.72 -1.93
C GLY A 208 13.11 7.83 -2.53
N TRP A 209 13.44 7.76 -3.83
CA TRP A 209 14.15 8.82 -4.54
C TRP A 209 13.28 10.06 -4.75
N MET A 210 12.00 9.86 -5.09
CA MET A 210 11.05 10.98 -5.25
C MET A 210 10.72 11.61 -3.89
N TYR A 211 10.60 10.81 -2.84
CA TYR A 211 10.44 11.30 -1.47
C TYR A 211 11.61 12.20 -1.04
N LEU A 212 12.86 11.77 -1.30
CA LEU A 212 14.05 12.55 -0.99
C LEU A 212 14.05 13.91 -1.70
N LEU A 213 13.81 13.91 -3.02
CA LEU A 213 13.80 15.13 -3.84
C LEU A 213 12.66 16.07 -3.44
N LYS A 214 11.47 15.54 -3.15
CA LYS A 214 10.32 16.29 -2.66
C LYS A 214 10.62 16.97 -1.34
N ASN A 215 11.25 16.25 -0.39
CA ASN A 215 11.62 16.83 0.89
C ASN A 215 12.62 17.99 0.76
N PHE A 216 13.58 17.90 -0.14
CA PHE A 216 14.49 19.01 -0.45
C PHE A 216 13.72 20.21 -1.00
N ALA A 217 12.85 20.00 -1.98
CA ALA A 217 12.05 21.06 -2.58
C ALA A 217 11.15 21.76 -1.53
N LEU A 218 10.48 20.99 -0.67
CA LEU A 218 9.62 21.54 0.39
C LEU A 218 10.42 22.31 1.45
N LYS A 219 11.59 21.80 1.85
CA LYS A 219 12.49 22.46 2.78
C LYS A 219 12.97 23.80 2.23
N ASP A 220 13.44 23.79 0.98
CA ASP A 220 13.95 24.99 0.33
C ASP A 220 12.82 26.00 0.09
N TRP A 221 11.60 25.53 -0.21
CA TRP A 221 10.41 26.39 -0.32
C TRP A 221 10.04 27.03 1.01
N ALA A 222 10.07 26.28 2.11
CA ALA A 222 9.84 26.82 3.44
C ALA A 222 10.88 27.90 3.79
N ALA A 223 12.17 27.62 3.56
CA ALA A 223 13.25 28.59 3.78
C ALA A 223 13.10 29.84 2.88
N PHE A 224 12.73 29.65 1.61
CA PHE A 224 12.44 30.76 0.70
C PHE A 224 11.30 31.63 1.21
N ASN A 225 10.20 31.03 1.65
CA ASN A 225 9.06 31.76 2.19
C ASN A 225 9.41 32.50 3.50
N GLU A 226 10.27 31.92 4.33
CA GLU A 226 10.75 32.58 5.55
C GLU A 226 11.59 33.81 5.23
N VAL A 227 12.50 33.72 4.26
CA VAL A 227 13.40 34.82 3.89
C VAL A 227 12.71 35.85 3.04
N PHE A 228 11.91 35.48 2.05
CA PHE A 228 11.32 36.39 1.06
C PHE A 228 9.82 36.64 1.27
N GLY A 229 9.15 35.86 2.09
CA GLY A 229 7.75 36.08 2.47
C GLY A 229 7.55 37.25 3.42
N MET A 230 8.62 37.70 4.10
CA MET A 230 8.60 38.89 4.92
C MET A 230 9.27 40.05 4.16
N PRO A 231 8.56 41.16 3.93
CA PRO A 231 9.14 42.30 3.20
C PRO A 231 10.34 42.86 3.97
N LEU A 232 11.51 42.93 3.29
CA LEU A 232 12.68 43.59 3.82
C LEU A 232 12.35 45.08 4.07
N ARG A 233 12.52 45.54 5.30
CA ARG A 233 12.33 46.93 5.67
C ARG A 233 13.66 47.65 5.62
N LEU A 234 13.81 48.51 4.63
CA LEU A 234 15.03 49.29 4.44
C LEU A 234 14.81 50.72 4.85
N GLY A 235 15.43 51.11 5.95
CA GLY A 235 15.50 52.53 6.37
C GLY A 235 16.65 53.24 5.66
N LYS A 236 16.37 54.36 4.97
CA LYS A 236 17.41 55.16 4.33
C LYS A 236 17.57 56.47 5.09
N TYR A 237 18.78 56.80 5.52
CA TYR A 237 19.11 58.07 6.16
C TYR A 237 20.00 58.96 5.27
N ASP A 238 19.91 60.26 5.43
CA ASP A 238 20.79 61.20 4.75
C ASP A 238 22.17 61.23 5.41
N ASN A 239 23.23 61.48 4.64
CA ASN A 239 24.60 61.55 5.16
C ASN A 239 24.80 62.64 6.18
N THR A 240 23.90 63.65 6.22
CA THR A 240 23.86 64.70 7.19
C THR A 240 23.08 64.39 8.47
N ALA A 241 22.43 63.26 8.53
CA ALA A 241 21.64 62.84 9.69
C ALA A 241 22.53 62.66 10.94
N SER A 242 22.04 63.13 12.06
CA SER A 242 22.73 63.08 13.35
C SER A 242 22.76 61.57 13.83
N PRO A 243 23.67 61.19 14.71
CA PRO A 243 23.68 59.85 15.32
C PRO A 243 22.36 59.53 16.03
N ALA A 244 21.69 60.54 16.63
CA ALA A 244 20.40 60.37 17.29
C ALA A 244 19.26 60.02 16.28
N ASP A 245 19.26 60.69 15.10
CA ASP A 245 18.27 60.40 14.04
C ASP A 245 18.45 58.97 13.45
N ARG A 246 19.70 58.53 13.33
CA ARG A 246 20.00 57.17 12.88
C ARG A 246 19.51 56.13 13.88
N GLU A 247 19.76 56.35 15.17
CA GLU A 247 19.29 55.46 16.23
C GLU A 247 17.78 55.40 16.31
N ALA A 248 17.11 56.56 16.20
CA ALA A 248 15.65 56.66 16.14
C ALA A 248 15.07 55.86 14.95
N LEU A 249 15.71 55.95 13.78
CA LEU A 249 15.30 55.17 12.60
C LEU A 249 15.49 53.67 12.83
N VAL A 250 16.60 53.24 13.43
CA VAL A 250 16.86 51.80 13.79
C VAL A 250 15.77 51.31 14.73
N GLN A 251 15.44 52.10 15.77
CA GLN A 251 14.41 51.72 16.74
C GLN A 251 13.01 51.66 16.08
N ALA A 252 12.69 52.61 15.22
CA ALA A 252 11.42 52.62 14.48
C ALA A 252 11.26 51.38 13.61
N ILE A 253 12.31 50.96 12.90
CA ILE A 253 12.28 49.77 12.05
C ILE A 253 12.19 48.46 12.87
N ARG A 254 12.92 48.37 13.99
CA ARG A 254 12.82 47.24 14.93
C ARG A 254 11.44 47.11 15.55
N ASN A 255 10.81 48.22 15.92
CA ASN A 255 9.47 48.21 16.50
C ASN A 255 8.35 47.85 15.51
N LEU A 256 8.64 47.83 14.21
CA LEU A 256 7.70 47.37 13.18
C LEU A 256 7.62 45.84 13.08
N GLY A 257 8.44 45.11 13.84
CA GLY A 257 8.22 43.70 14.16
C GLY A 257 8.55 42.71 13.03
N SER A 258 9.75 42.72 12.47
CA SER A 258 10.29 41.56 11.74
C SER A 258 11.83 41.55 11.82
N ASP A 259 12.42 40.35 11.80
CA ASP A 259 13.86 40.15 11.93
C ASP A 259 14.68 40.64 10.73
N ALA A 260 14.04 40.86 9.57
CA ALA A 260 14.70 41.35 8.36
C ALA A 260 14.60 42.86 8.24
N ALA A 261 15.50 43.58 8.90
CA ALA A 261 15.60 45.04 8.85
C ALA A 261 17.03 45.50 8.61
N GLY A 262 17.19 46.50 7.77
CA GLY A 262 18.49 47.15 7.51
C GLY A 262 18.38 48.65 7.49
N VAL A 263 19.41 49.36 7.95
CA VAL A 263 19.52 50.80 7.86
C VAL A 263 20.80 51.16 7.08
N ILE A 264 20.63 51.86 5.99
CA ILE A 264 21.74 52.25 5.11
C ILE A 264 21.74 53.73 4.82
N SER A 265 22.91 54.28 4.48
CA SER A 265 23.03 55.66 3.95
C SER A 265 22.38 55.73 2.56
N LYS A 266 21.79 56.87 2.21
CA LYS A 266 21.27 57.12 0.85
C LYS A 266 22.33 57.00 -0.25
N SER A 267 23.61 57.11 0.09
CA SER A 267 24.73 56.91 -0.82
C SER A 267 25.18 55.45 -0.94
N THR A 268 24.57 54.55 -0.16
CA THR A 268 24.87 53.10 -0.21
C THR A 268 23.66 52.41 -0.83
N GLU A 269 23.90 51.63 -1.87
CA GLU A 269 22.87 50.83 -2.53
C GLU A 269 23.13 49.34 -2.24
N ILE A 270 22.09 48.65 -1.84
CA ILE A 270 22.09 47.21 -1.72
C ILE A 270 21.16 46.69 -2.81
N GLU A 271 21.74 46.05 -3.81
CA GLU A 271 20.96 45.40 -4.87
C GLU A 271 20.71 43.95 -4.50
N PHE A 272 19.44 43.57 -4.40
CA PHE A 272 19.04 42.17 -4.30
C PHE A 272 18.88 41.62 -5.70
N VAL A 273 19.79 40.77 -6.13
CA VAL A 273 19.66 40.07 -7.39
C VAL A 273 18.64 38.93 -7.22
N GLU A 274 17.38 39.22 -7.50
CA GLU A 274 16.32 38.25 -7.50
C GLU A 274 16.47 37.30 -8.71
N ALA A 275 16.96 36.10 -8.46
CA ALA A 275 17.02 35.07 -9.49
C ALA A 275 15.62 34.56 -9.91
N ALA A 276 14.60 34.74 -9.07
CA ALA A 276 13.26 34.18 -9.23
C ALA A 276 12.23 35.09 -9.91
N SER A 277 12.45 36.44 -10.00
CA SER A 277 11.43 37.35 -10.50
C SER A 277 11.29 37.42 -12.02
N ARG A 278 12.10 36.66 -12.78
CA ARG A 278 12.04 36.66 -14.26
C ARG A 278 11.09 35.63 -14.88
N SER A 279 10.56 34.70 -14.13
CA SER A 279 9.56 33.78 -14.63
C SER A 279 8.20 34.13 -14.05
N GLY A 280 7.39 34.86 -14.79
CA GLY A 280 5.96 35.09 -14.53
C GLY A 280 5.17 33.79 -14.63
N GLY A 281 5.64 32.72 -14.00
CA GLY A 281 5.13 31.37 -14.03
C GLY A 281 5.20 30.69 -12.64
N ALA A 282 4.76 29.45 -12.59
CA ALA A 282 4.65 28.66 -11.38
C ALA A 282 5.96 28.58 -10.57
N ASN A 283 5.84 28.57 -9.25
CA ASN A 283 6.94 28.42 -8.30
C ASN A 283 7.73 27.12 -8.58
N PRO A 284 9.06 27.17 -8.84
CA PRO A 284 9.87 26.01 -9.19
C PRO A 284 9.86 24.93 -8.10
N TYR A 285 9.74 25.29 -6.85
CA TYR A 285 9.64 24.34 -5.73
C TYR A 285 8.32 23.56 -5.77
N GLN A 286 7.22 24.26 -6.06
CA GLN A 286 5.92 23.62 -6.24
C GLN A 286 5.94 22.66 -7.44
N LEU A 287 6.47 23.11 -8.58
CA LEU A 287 6.58 22.27 -9.78
C LEU A 287 7.39 20.99 -9.51
N MET A 288 8.47 21.08 -8.72
CA MET A 288 9.27 19.91 -8.33
C MET A 288 8.49 18.97 -7.40
N ALA A 289 7.77 19.52 -6.41
CA ALA A 289 6.93 18.72 -5.52
C ALA A 289 5.81 18.02 -6.30
N ASP A 290 5.14 18.70 -7.21
CA ASP A 290 4.09 18.17 -8.08
C ASP A 290 4.64 17.11 -9.05
N PHE A 291 5.85 17.34 -9.59
CA PHE A 291 6.54 16.32 -10.38
C PHE A 291 6.77 15.04 -9.57
N CYS A 292 7.32 15.16 -8.36
CA CYS A 292 7.55 14.02 -7.48
C CYS A 292 6.24 13.28 -7.15
N ASN A 293 5.15 14.01 -6.86
CA ASN A 293 3.85 13.42 -6.60
C ASN A 293 3.33 12.62 -7.81
N ARG A 294 3.46 13.16 -9.02
CA ARG A 294 3.05 12.45 -10.25
C ARG A 294 3.87 11.19 -10.49
N GLU A 295 5.19 11.24 -10.26
CA GLU A 295 6.05 10.04 -10.40
C GLU A 295 5.73 8.97 -9.34
N MET A 296 5.41 9.37 -8.10
CA MET A 296 4.91 8.46 -7.06
C MET A 296 3.59 7.81 -7.49
N SER A 297 2.65 8.58 -8.00
CA SER A 297 1.35 8.06 -8.50
C SER A 297 1.54 7.07 -9.64
N LYS A 298 2.43 7.34 -10.60
CA LYS A 298 2.75 6.41 -11.69
C LYS A 298 3.35 5.11 -11.16
N ALA A 299 4.25 5.17 -10.19
CA ALA A 299 4.90 4.00 -9.61
C ALA A 299 3.92 3.10 -8.84
N ILE A 300 2.92 3.68 -8.16
CA ILE A 300 2.02 2.96 -7.26
C ILE A 300 0.69 2.61 -7.93
N LEU A 301 0.09 3.55 -8.66
CA LEU A 301 -1.23 3.38 -9.27
C LEU A 301 -1.18 3.10 -10.79
N GLY A 302 0.02 3.14 -11.39
CA GLY A 302 0.19 3.01 -12.84
C GLY A 302 -0.35 4.21 -13.64
N GLN A 303 -0.83 5.27 -12.98
CA GLN A 303 -1.48 6.42 -13.62
C GLN A 303 -1.50 7.66 -12.70
N THR A 304 -1.87 8.84 -13.23
CA THR A 304 -1.89 10.11 -12.49
C THR A 304 -3.27 10.80 -12.43
N LEU A 305 -4.22 10.44 -13.30
CA LEU A 305 -5.47 11.17 -13.51
C LEU A 305 -6.42 11.18 -12.31
N THR A 306 -6.35 10.16 -11.44
CA THR A 306 -7.18 10.11 -10.23
C THR A 306 -6.65 10.99 -9.10
N THR A 307 -5.42 11.48 -9.25
CA THR A 307 -4.72 12.29 -8.23
C THR A 307 -4.45 13.73 -8.68
N ASP A 308 -4.58 14.03 -9.97
CA ASP A 308 -4.29 15.35 -10.52
C ASP A 308 -5.33 15.71 -11.59
N THR A 309 -6.28 16.57 -11.23
CA THR A 309 -7.33 17.10 -12.12
C THR A 309 -6.96 18.46 -12.70
N THR A 310 -5.79 19.02 -12.34
CA THR A 310 -5.35 20.34 -12.81
C THR A 310 -4.74 20.22 -14.20
N GLY A 311 -5.53 20.46 -15.24
CA GLY A 311 -4.99 20.88 -16.54
C GLY A 311 -5.16 19.96 -17.73
N SER A 312 -5.95 18.89 -17.66
CA SER A 312 -6.35 18.20 -18.89
C SER A 312 -7.86 18.02 -18.97
N THR A 313 -8.43 18.53 -20.04
CA THR A 313 -9.66 18.03 -20.60
C THR A 313 -9.46 16.55 -20.96
N GLY A 314 -9.39 15.70 -19.93
CA GLY A 314 -9.31 14.25 -20.09
C GLY A 314 -10.57 13.81 -20.83
N THR A 315 -10.40 13.38 -22.08
CA THR A 315 -11.49 12.75 -22.80
C THR A 315 -11.97 11.54 -22.01
N TYR A 316 -13.25 11.24 -22.05
CA TYR A 316 -13.84 10.01 -21.45
C TYR A 316 -13.01 8.76 -21.77
N ALA A 317 -12.45 8.69 -22.99
CA ALA A 317 -11.54 7.62 -23.41
C ALA A 317 -10.25 7.52 -22.58
N ALA A 318 -9.63 8.64 -22.19
CA ALA A 318 -8.45 8.61 -21.34
C ALA A 318 -8.81 8.14 -19.91
N ALA A 319 -9.94 8.61 -19.37
CA ALA A 319 -10.39 8.20 -18.04
C ALA A 319 -10.72 6.69 -18.00
N SER A 320 -11.31 6.11 -19.04
CA SER A 320 -11.61 4.68 -19.13
C SER A 320 -10.34 3.82 -19.20
N VAL A 321 -9.31 4.25 -19.97
CA VAL A 321 -8.02 3.55 -20.02
C VAL A 321 -7.33 3.55 -18.64
N HIS A 322 -7.36 4.68 -17.93
CA HIS A 322 -6.77 4.76 -16.60
C HIS A 322 -7.52 3.92 -15.55
N ALA A 323 -8.85 3.84 -15.67
CA ALA A 323 -9.66 2.96 -14.82
C ALA A 323 -9.30 1.49 -15.08
N GLN A 324 -9.08 1.11 -16.35
CA GLN A 324 -8.66 -0.24 -16.72
C GLN A 324 -7.28 -0.60 -16.15
N VAL A 325 -6.27 0.26 -16.31
CA VAL A 325 -4.93 0.03 -15.73
C VAL A 325 -5.00 -0.16 -14.22
N ARG A 326 -5.81 0.65 -13.52
CA ARG A 326 -6.03 0.48 -12.09
C ARG A 326 -6.67 -0.86 -11.76
N ARG A 327 -7.68 -1.28 -12.52
CA ARG A 327 -8.37 -2.57 -12.36
C ARG A 327 -7.39 -3.74 -12.51
N ASP A 328 -6.56 -3.72 -13.56
CA ASP A 328 -5.57 -4.77 -13.84
C ASP A 328 -4.56 -4.91 -12.69
N LEU A 329 -4.12 -3.79 -12.09
CA LEU A 329 -3.22 -3.80 -10.93
C LEU A 329 -3.90 -4.40 -9.69
N VAL A 330 -5.14 -4.00 -9.39
CA VAL A 330 -5.90 -4.50 -8.24
C VAL A 330 -6.19 -5.99 -8.39
N GLU A 331 -6.53 -6.44 -9.59
CA GLU A 331 -6.75 -7.86 -9.87
C GLU A 331 -5.47 -8.67 -9.71
N ALA A 332 -4.34 -8.19 -10.22
CA ALA A 332 -3.06 -8.85 -10.05
C ALA A 332 -2.64 -8.96 -8.57
N ASP A 333 -2.83 -7.90 -7.78
CA ASP A 333 -2.54 -7.90 -6.34
C ASP A 333 -3.44 -8.89 -5.59
N ALA A 334 -4.73 -8.90 -5.90
CA ALA A 334 -5.71 -9.82 -5.31
C ALA A 334 -5.39 -11.29 -5.65
N GLN A 335 -5.05 -11.58 -6.91
CA GLN A 335 -4.67 -12.94 -7.33
C GLN A 335 -3.38 -13.41 -6.63
N ALA A 336 -2.38 -12.53 -6.49
CA ALA A 336 -1.14 -12.84 -5.79
C ALA A 336 -1.38 -13.13 -4.29
N LEU A 337 -2.23 -12.32 -3.64
CA LEU A 337 -2.62 -12.53 -2.25
C LEU A 337 -3.43 -13.83 -2.09
N ALA A 338 -4.39 -14.08 -2.96
CA ALA A 338 -5.20 -15.30 -2.96
C ALA A 338 -4.33 -16.56 -3.11
N ALA A 339 -3.35 -16.53 -4.01
CA ALA A 339 -2.40 -17.63 -4.17
C ALA A 339 -1.57 -17.88 -2.90
N THR A 340 -1.13 -16.80 -2.23
CA THR A 340 -0.40 -16.90 -0.96
C THR A 340 -1.27 -17.51 0.14
N LEU A 341 -2.50 -17.03 0.30
CA LEU A 341 -3.45 -17.55 1.30
C LEU A 341 -3.79 -19.02 1.03
N ARG A 342 -3.99 -19.39 -0.22
CA ARG A 342 -4.23 -20.78 -0.58
C ARG A 342 -3.12 -21.72 -0.12
N GLU A 343 -1.87 -21.35 -0.38
CA GLU A 343 -0.72 -22.19 -0.07
C GLU A 343 -0.29 -22.14 1.40
N GLN A 344 -0.50 -21.02 2.09
CA GLN A 344 0.08 -20.83 3.43
C GLN A 344 -0.96 -20.76 4.55
N LEU A 345 -2.26 -20.62 4.22
CA LEU A 345 -3.36 -20.67 5.18
C LEU A 345 -4.29 -21.86 4.92
N LEU A 346 -4.83 -22.00 3.68
CA LEU A 346 -5.80 -23.04 3.40
C LEU A 346 -5.15 -24.43 3.36
N ARG A 347 -3.96 -24.57 2.77
CA ARG A 347 -3.25 -25.86 2.73
C ARG A 347 -3.01 -26.45 4.13
N PRO A 348 -2.45 -25.73 5.12
CA PRO A 348 -2.31 -26.27 6.47
C PRO A 348 -3.67 -26.53 7.16
N LEU A 349 -4.69 -25.69 6.91
CA LEU A 349 -6.05 -25.96 7.42
C LEU A 349 -6.60 -27.29 6.90
N VAL A 350 -6.43 -27.58 5.61
CA VAL A 350 -6.79 -28.87 5.01
C VAL A 350 -5.93 -29.99 5.59
N GLY A 351 -4.60 -29.79 5.62
CA GLY A 351 -3.65 -30.81 6.07
C GLY A 351 -3.89 -31.27 7.51
N PHE A 352 -4.15 -30.34 8.44
CA PHE A 352 -4.39 -30.65 9.84
C PHE A 352 -5.77 -31.26 10.11
N ASN A 353 -6.80 -30.91 9.31
CA ASN A 353 -8.18 -31.31 9.58
C ASN A 353 -8.66 -32.48 8.72
N PHE A 354 -8.15 -32.63 7.49
CA PHE A 354 -8.64 -33.59 6.52
C PHE A 354 -7.55 -34.53 6.00
N GLY A 355 -6.28 -34.11 6.07
CA GLY A 355 -5.12 -34.89 5.57
C GLY A 355 -4.34 -34.15 4.50
N TRP A 356 -3.04 -34.40 4.44
CA TRP A 356 -2.11 -33.68 3.53
C TRP A 356 -2.21 -34.16 2.06
N ASP A 357 -2.91 -35.24 1.82
CA ASP A 357 -3.22 -35.80 0.50
C ASP A 357 -4.47 -35.17 -0.14
N LYS A 358 -5.25 -34.41 0.63
CA LYS A 358 -6.49 -33.84 0.16
C LYS A 358 -6.25 -32.57 -0.67
N PRO A 359 -7.09 -32.33 -1.69
CA PRO A 359 -7.00 -31.15 -2.52
C PRO A 359 -7.35 -29.89 -1.72
N VAL A 360 -6.64 -28.79 -2.03
CA VAL A 360 -6.80 -27.52 -1.34
C VAL A 360 -7.81 -26.66 -2.08
N PRO A 361 -8.84 -26.14 -1.41
CA PRO A 361 -9.81 -25.22 -1.99
C PRO A 361 -9.13 -23.97 -2.59
N TRP A 362 -9.86 -23.26 -3.44
CA TRP A 362 -9.42 -21.99 -3.98
C TRP A 362 -9.85 -20.86 -3.05
N PHE A 363 -8.94 -19.93 -2.74
CA PHE A 363 -9.30 -18.62 -2.22
C PHE A 363 -9.40 -17.66 -3.41
N ARG A 364 -10.51 -16.95 -3.58
CA ARG A 364 -10.69 -16.04 -4.72
C ARG A 364 -11.34 -14.74 -4.27
N PHE A 365 -10.86 -13.63 -4.82
CA PHE A 365 -11.55 -12.36 -4.79
C PHE A 365 -12.49 -12.28 -5.99
N ARG A 366 -13.70 -11.76 -5.77
CA ARG A 366 -14.69 -11.55 -6.81
C ARG A 366 -14.44 -10.21 -7.49
N PHE A 367 -14.25 -10.25 -8.77
CA PHE A 367 -14.24 -9.07 -9.64
C PHE A 367 -15.49 -9.13 -10.49
N GLU A 368 -16.48 -8.29 -10.16
CA GLU A 368 -17.61 -8.09 -11.03
C GLU A 368 -17.10 -7.39 -12.29
N GLU A 369 -17.38 -7.95 -13.45
CA GLU A 369 -17.32 -7.17 -14.67
C GLU A 369 -18.38 -6.09 -14.53
N GLU A 370 -17.98 -4.82 -14.39
CA GLU A 370 -18.91 -3.70 -14.57
C GLU A 370 -19.35 -3.75 -16.04
N GLU A 371 -20.40 -4.49 -16.28
CA GLU A 371 -21.07 -4.43 -17.58
C GLU A 371 -21.54 -2.99 -17.78
N ASP A 372 -21.04 -2.33 -18.83
CA ASP A 372 -21.58 -1.04 -19.23
C ASP A 372 -23.03 -1.26 -19.66
N LEU A 373 -23.95 -1.02 -18.74
CA LEU A 373 -25.39 -1.22 -18.97
C LEU A 373 -25.87 -0.46 -20.21
N LYS A 374 -25.17 0.62 -20.58
CA LYS A 374 -25.50 1.35 -21.81
C LYS A 374 -25.09 0.54 -23.04
N ILE A 375 -23.87 0.02 -23.07
CA ILE A 375 -23.41 -0.86 -24.16
C ILE A 375 -24.26 -2.12 -24.20
N LEU A 376 -24.54 -2.72 -23.05
CA LEU A 376 -25.38 -3.91 -22.95
C LEU A 376 -26.80 -3.62 -23.49
N SER A 377 -27.39 -2.48 -23.17
CA SER A 377 -28.68 -2.07 -23.69
C SER A 377 -28.67 -1.91 -25.22
N GLU A 378 -27.58 -1.39 -25.78
CA GLU A 378 -27.40 -1.30 -27.24
C GLU A 378 -27.27 -2.68 -27.89
N VAL A 379 -26.52 -3.60 -27.24
CA VAL A 379 -26.40 -5.00 -27.68
C VAL A 379 -27.78 -5.68 -27.71
N TYR A 380 -28.54 -5.61 -26.61
CA TYR A 380 -29.88 -6.19 -26.54
C TYR A 380 -30.82 -5.57 -27.57
N ARG A 381 -30.79 -4.27 -27.76
CA ARG A 381 -31.58 -3.58 -28.80
C ARG A 381 -31.24 -4.08 -30.22
N ASN A 382 -29.92 -4.25 -30.49
CA ASN A 382 -29.47 -4.74 -31.79
C ASN A 382 -29.89 -6.21 -32.01
N LEU A 383 -29.74 -7.07 -30.98
CA LEU A 383 -30.20 -8.47 -31.04
C LEU A 383 -31.70 -8.56 -31.27
N ALA A 384 -32.49 -7.77 -30.56
CA ALA A 384 -33.97 -7.68 -30.80
C ALA A 384 -34.32 -7.22 -32.22
N ALA A 385 -33.58 -6.22 -32.74
CA ALA A 385 -33.77 -5.74 -34.12
C ALA A 385 -33.41 -6.81 -35.18
N MET A 386 -32.48 -7.73 -34.84
CA MET A 386 -32.14 -8.87 -35.69
C MET A 386 -33.12 -10.04 -35.56
N GLY A 387 -34.15 -9.92 -34.71
CA GLY A 387 -35.15 -10.96 -34.49
C GLY A 387 -34.73 -12.08 -33.53
N VAL A 388 -33.68 -11.90 -32.75
CA VAL A 388 -33.28 -12.83 -31.71
C VAL A 388 -34.25 -12.70 -30.53
N PRO A 389 -34.94 -13.79 -30.11
CA PRO A 389 -35.85 -13.72 -28.97
C PRO A 389 -35.02 -13.51 -27.68
N LEU A 390 -35.36 -12.47 -26.91
CA LEU A 390 -34.73 -12.12 -25.64
C LEU A 390 -35.59 -12.65 -24.48
N ASP A 391 -34.95 -13.24 -23.50
CA ASP A 391 -35.55 -13.54 -22.20
C ASP A 391 -35.68 -12.26 -21.40
N MET A 392 -36.91 -11.76 -21.24
CA MET A 392 -37.20 -10.51 -20.55
C MET A 392 -37.00 -10.60 -19.05
N GLU A 393 -37.07 -11.79 -18.44
CA GLU A 393 -36.74 -11.98 -17.02
C GLU A 393 -35.24 -11.82 -16.83
N HIS A 394 -34.44 -12.44 -17.67
CA HIS A 394 -32.99 -12.27 -17.66
C HIS A 394 -32.55 -10.82 -17.91
N VAL A 395 -33.19 -10.14 -18.89
CA VAL A 395 -32.90 -8.73 -19.15
C VAL A 395 -33.26 -7.85 -17.95
N ALA A 396 -34.41 -8.07 -17.34
CA ALA A 396 -34.84 -7.29 -16.18
C ALA A 396 -33.92 -7.50 -14.96
N GLU A 397 -33.51 -8.74 -14.72
CA GLU A 397 -32.57 -9.07 -13.67
C GLU A 397 -31.21 -8.37 -13.86
N ARG A 398 -30.66 -8.41 -15.09
CA ARG A 398 -29.39 -7.74 -15.44
C ARG A 398 -29.42 -6.23 -15.27
N PHE A 399 -30.58 -5.58 -15.55
CA PHE A 399 -30.74 -4.13 -15.39
C PHE A 399 -31.29 -3.72 -14.03
N GLY A 400 -31.54 -4.68 -13.11
CA GLY A 400 -32.14 -4.41 -11.81
C GLY A 400 -33.57 -3.80 -11.90
N ILE A 401 -34.31 -4.10 -12.97
CA ILE A 401 -35.63 -3.56 -13.22
C ILE A 401 -36.70 -4.55 -12.74
N PRO A 402 -37.56 -4.19 -11.77
CA PRO A 402 -38.65 -5.08 -11.35
C PRO A 402 -39.65 -5.29 -12.50
N LEU A 403 -39.87 -6.54 -12.90
CA LEU A 403 -40.92 -6.89 -13.82
C LEU A 403 -42.28 -6.77 -13.12
N LEU A 404 -43.19 -5.96 -13.63
CA LEU A 404 -44.58 -6.03 -13.24
C LEU A 404 -45.13 -7.36 -13.75
N GLY A 405 -45.49 -8.26 -12.82
CA GLY A 405 -46.09 -9.54 -13.18
C GLY A 405 -47.24 -9.35 -14.19
N ALA A 406 -47.32 -10.26 -15.15
CA ALA A 406 -48.34 -10.27 -16.22
C ALA A 406 -49.77 -10.49 -15.66
N GLY A 407 -50.23 -9.65 -14.72
CA GLY A 407 -51.48 -9.76 -14.00
C GLY A 407 -52.23 -8.47 -13.74
N GLY A 408 -51.72 -7.32 -14.21
CA GLY A 408 -52.38 -6.02 -14.02
C GLY A 408 -53.25 -5.66 -15.23
N LYS A 409 -54.41 -6.30 -15.41
CA LYS A 409 -55.48 -5.72 -16.23
C LYS A 409 -55.91 -4.40 -15.59
N GLY A 410 -55.59 -3.30 -16.25
CA GLY A 410 -56.14 -2.00 -15.90
C GLY A 410 -57.65 -2.02 -15.83
N SER A 411 -58.21 -1.81 -14.65
CA SER A 411 -59.60 -1.39 -14.49
C SER A 411 -59.61 0.12 -14.76
N GLY A 412 -59.90 0.49 -16.02
CA GLY A 412 -60.32 1.83 -16.31
C GLY A 412 -61.76 2.04 -15.81
N SER A 413 -61.98 3.10 -15.16
CA SER A 413 -63.20 3.88 -15.10
C SER A 413 -62.87 5.34 -14.80
#